data_1c5a8328c8df2771f83c5029aa6b9695
#
_entry.id   1c5a8328c8df2771f83c5029aa6b9695
#
_cell.length_a   1.000
_cell.length_b   1.000
_cell.length_c   1.000
_cell.angle_alpha   90.00
_cell.angle_beta   90.00
_cell.angle_gamma   90.00
#
_symmetry.space_group_name_H-M   'P 1'
#
loop_
_entity.id
_entity.type
_entity.pdbx_description
1 polymer ?
#
loop_
_entity_poly.entity_id
_entity_poly.type
_entity_poly.pdbx_seq_one_letter_code
_entity_poly.pdbx_strand_id
1 'polypeptide(L)'
;MFLGEEFRNFVQTRFNVRSSLFWLYQARQLRRFEKFFDSIEKQPLTELQRRSVILDERRNLVVAGAGTGKTSVIVAKAGYLIETGKCKPEDILLLAFNADAAKELADRCNARLGVQIQASTFHALGNQIVSSVEPLVPTLSRLAIDRQYFSQFLDSVIEDLKDDMHIWKKTRTFVLGHLKPYKAESAFSTLTEYESYIRRVELRALSGDLVKSFAELDIANFLFFNGVRFEYEKRYPHEPKRYQPDFYLPDYDIWIEHFGIDRNGDTAPYIDRKQYHSEMDWKRNIHALNNTRLLETYSWQKAESILTTYLNGLLKNNGVIYAPRSPEEIFTALRKAGYTTQLAGLVETFLSHFKSNQMSLADLRRKAKKSANSIRAMAFVELFQFFLEKYQSELSSKSPREIDFNDMVSLATHYVQTGRFKVPWKYIIVDEFQDISVGRYLLLEAMLKRRHDLQFFAVGDDWQSIYRFAGSDISIMSRFRKFFGRATIVKLDRTFRFNDKIATVSGKFIQKNPKQIRKTLATQVHCISPQVFLHWNDSSTGSSRSDNMALQKVAGVITENVQQENPSLLILSRYN
;
A
#
# COMPACT_ATOMS: atom_id res chain seq x y z
N MET A 1 25.76 -45.74 -18.16
CA MET A 1 24.90 -45.78 -16.96
C MET A 1 25.69 -45.80 -15.64
N PHE A 2 26.94 -46.27 -15.62
CA PHE A 2 27.77 -46.37 -14.42
C PHE A 2 28.33 -45.05 -13.85
N LEU A 3 28.63 -44.08 -14.69
CA LEU A 3 29.15 -42.74 -14.27
C LEU A 3 28.17 -41.90 -13.44
N GLY A 4 26.87 -42.18 -13.46
CA GLY A 4 25.86 -41.41 -12.72
C GLY A 4 25.73 -41.80 -11.24
N GLU A 5 26.07 -43.01 -10.86
CA GLU A 5 25.95 -43.49 -9.48
C GLU A 5 27.17 -43.11 -8.63
N GLU A 6 28.35 -43.22 -9.16
CA GLU A 6 29.61 -42.79 -8.51
C GLU A 6 29.61 -41.27 -8.30
N PHE A 7 29.13 -40.49 -9.29
CA PHE A 7 29.00 -39.03 -9.15
C PHE A 7 27.95 -38.67 -8.09
N ARG A 8 26.80 -39.37 -8.05
CA ARG A 8 25.81 -39.19 -6.98
C ARG A 8 26.36 -39.53 -5.60
N ASN A 9 27.04 -40.67 -5.46
CA ASN A 9 27.67 -41.08 -4.21
C ASN A 9 28.79 -40.12 -3.78
N PHE A 10 29.61 -39.63 -4.70
CA PHE A 10 30.62 -38.62 -4.44
C PHE A 10 30.00 -37.29 -3.99
N VAL A 11 28.93 -36.81 -4.66
CA VAL A 11 28.21 -35.62 -4.25
C VAL A 11 27.53 -35.81 -2.90
N GLN A 12 26.89 -36.94 -2.66
CA GLN A 12 26.20 -37.28 -1.41
C GLN A 12 27.17 -37.40 -0.24
N THR A 13 28.33 -38.02 -0.45
CA THR A 13 29.41 -38.15 0.55
C THR A 13 30.01 -36.77 0.87
N ARG A 14 30.27 -35.92 -0.12
CA ARG A 14 30.73 -34.54 0.12
C ARG A 14 29.67 -33.66 0.80
N PHE A 15 28.41 -33.85 0.51
CA PHE A 15 27.31 -33.15 1.20
C PHE A 15 27.25 -33.58 2.68
N ASN A 16 27.37 -34.84 2.97
CA ASN A 16 27.38 -35.36 4.36
C ASN A 16 28.60 -34.87 5.14
N VAL A 17 29.79 -34.91 4.55
CA VAL A 17 31.03 -34.39 5.16
C VAL A 17 30.94 -32.87 5.42
N ARG A 18 30.41 -32.11 4.45
CA ARG A 18 30.26 -30.66 4.61
C ARG A 18 29.25 -30.31 5.68
N SER A 19 28.14 -31.04 5.78
CA SER A 19 27.16 -30.86 6.85
C SER A 19 27.72 -31.21 8.21
N SER A 20 28.45 -32.32 8.32
CA SER A 20 29.10 -32.75 9.58
C SER A 20 30.17 -31.74 10.04
N LEU A 21 31.01 -31.25 9.13
CA LEU A 21 32.01 -30.22 9.42
C LEU A 21 31.37 -28.91 9.87
N PHE A 22 30.25 -28.53 9.27
CA PHE A 22 29.49 -27.37 9.66
C PHE A 22 28.93 -27.49 11.07
N TRP A 23 28.38 -28.65 11.43
CA TRP A 23 27.88 -28.90 12.79
C TRP A 23 29.00 -28.89 13.83
N LEU A 24 30.14 -29.51 13.53
CA LEU A 24 31.32 -29.49 14.40
C LEU A 24 31.84 -28.06 14.60
N TYR A 25 31.91 -27.28 13.53
CA TYR A 25 32.28 -25.86 13.60
C TYR A 25 31.33 -25.09 14.50
N GLN A 26 30.01 -25.23 14.29
CA GLN A 26 29.02 -24.56 15.14
C GLN A 26 29.15 -24.96 16.61
N ALA A 27 29.24 -26.25 16.90
CA ALA A 27 29.38 -26.74 18.28
C ALA A 27 30.64 -26.18 18.96
N ARG A 28 31.77 -26.11 18.23
CA ARG A 28 33.01 -25.51 18.73
C ARG A 28 32.87 -24.02 18.99
N GLN A 29 32.21 -23.28 18.09
CA GLN A 29 32.02 -21.84 18.25
C GLN A 29 31.04 -21.52 19.40
N LEU A 30 29.96 -22.30 19.56
CA LEU A 30 29.02 -22.16 20.66
C LEU A 30 29.71 -22.29 22.02
N ARG A 31 30.59 -23.31 22.20
CA ARG A 31 31.37 -23.49 23.43
C ARG A 31 32.41 -22.39 23.62
N ARG A 32 33.13 -22.02 22.54
CA ARG A 32 34.21 -21.00 22.62
C ARG A 32 33.69 -19.63 23.04
N PHE A 33 32.50 -19.26 22.57
CA PHE A 33 31.90 -17.94 22.81
C PHE A 33 30.71 -17.99 23.79
N GLU A 34 30.61 -19.02 24.60
CA GLU A 34 29.51 -19.22 25.56
C GLU A 34 29.40 -18.01 26.50
N LYS A 35 30.48 -17.59 27.16
CA LYS A 35 30.51 -16.42 28.05
C LYS A 35 30.09 -15.13 27.33
N PHE A 36 30.53 -14.92 26.07
CA PHE A 36 30.12 -13.79 25.26
C PHE A 36 28.60 -13.78 25.03
N PHE A 37 28.03 -14.92 24.65
CA PHE A 37 26.59 -15.04 24.42
C PHE A 37 25.75 -14.92 25.68
N ASP A 38 26.29 -15.22 26.84
CA ASP A 38 25.63 -15.09 28.12
C ASP A 38 25.62 -13.64 28.64
N SER A 39 26.61 -12.84 28.27
CA SER A 39 26.83 -11.51 28.83
C SER A 39 26.53 -10.33 27.88
N ILE A 40 26.40 -10.58 26.57
CA ILE A 40 26.22 -9.51 25.58
C ILE A 40 24.91 -8.72 25.74
N GLU A 41 23.91 -9.34 26.33
CA GLU A 41 22.64 -8.72 26.65
C GLU A 41 22.26 -8.88 28.11
N LYS A 42 21.19 -8.23 28.58
CA LYS A 42 20.70 -8.37 29.96
C LYS A 42 20.32 -9.82 30.31
N GLN A 43 19.94 -10.60 29.31
CA GLN A 43 19.64 -12.03 29.45
C GLN A 43 20.45 -12.81 28.42
N PRO A 44 20.90 -14.05 28.75
CA PRO A 44 21.60 -14.92 27.82
C PRO A 44 20.85 -15.12 26.51
N LEU A 45 21.57 -15.12 25.40
CA LEU A 45 20.98 -15.43 24.10
C LEU A 45 20.49 -16.88 24.06
N THR A 46 19.33 -17.09 23.44
CA THR A 46 18.81 -18.44 23.20
C THR A 46 19.71 -19.21 22.22
N GLU A 47 19.58 -20.53 22.18
CA GLU A 47 20.38 -21.38 21.28
C GLU A 47 20.21 -20.97 19.81
N LEU A 48 18.98 -20.69 19.34
CA LEU A 48 18.75 -20.25 17.96
C LEU A 48 19.29 -18.86 17.67
N GLN A 49 19.27 -17.94 18.63
CA GLN A 49 19.94 -16.66 18.51
C GLN A 49 21.46 -16.84 18.38
N ARG A 50 22.09 -17.62 19.26
CA ARG A 50 23.53 -17.95 19.20
C ARG A 50 23.90 -18.60 17.86
N ARG A 51 23.13 -19.60 17.41
CA ARG A 51 23.32 -20.22 16.11
C ARG A 51 23.23 -19.25 14.96
N SER A 52 22.25 -18.31 14.99
CA SER A 52 22.12 -17.30 13.95
C SER A 52 23.30 -16.32 13.92
N VAL A 53 23.87 -15.98 15.08
CA VAL A 53 25.06 -15.13 15.20
C VAL A 53 26.31 -15.80 14.61
N ILE A 54 26.49 -17.09 14.84
CA ILE A 54 27.65 -17.84 14.33
C ILE A 54 27.62 -18.05 12.82
N LEU A 55 26.43 -17.94 12.18
CA LEU A 55 26.31 -18.09 10.72
C LEU A 55 27.32 -17.21 9.97
N ASP A 56 28.07 -17.82 9.08
CA ASP A 56 29.12 -17.18 8.32
C ASP A 56 28.99 -17.44 6.80
N GLU A 57 27.79 -17.66 6.36
CA GLU A 57 27.50 -17.75 4.94
C GLU A 57 27.46 -16.37 4.30
N ARG A 58 27.69 -16.31 3.00
CA ARG A 58 27.73 -15.04 2.28
C ARG A 58 26.39 -14.27 2.32
N ARG A 59 25.28 -15.00 2.49
CA ARG A 59 23.91 -14.47 2.56
C ARG A 59 23.17 -15.13 3.69
N ASN A 60 22.68 -14.37 4.64
CA ASN A 60 21.98 -14.87 5.80
C ASN A 60 20.69 -14.09 6.02
N LEU A 61 19.61 -14.79 6.34
CA LEU A 61 18.34 -14.22 6.76
C LEU A 61 17.93 -14.84 8.10
N VAL A 62 17.68 -13.98 9.08
CA VAL A 62 17.05 -14.34 10.34
C VAL A 62 15.59 -13.90 10.29
N VAL A 63 14.69 -14.88 10.22
CA VAL A 63 13.25 -14.67 10.31
C VAL A 63 12.88 -14.67 11.77
N ALA A 64 12.53 -13.53 12.26
CA ALA A 64 12.19 -13.31 13.67
C ALA A 64 10.66 -13.11 13.84
N GLY A 65 10.19 -13.13 15.05
CA GLY A 65 8.86 -12.66 15.44
C GLY A 65 8.96 -11.42 16.32
N ALA A 66 7.80 -10.85 16.65
CA ALA A 66 7.75 -9.74 17.58
C ALA A 66 8.33 -10.16 18.95
N GLY A 67 9.27 -9.38 19.48
CA GLY A 67 9.89 -9.66 20.79
C GLY A 67 10.85 -10.83 20.82
N THR A 68 11.33 -11.35 19.67
CA THR A 68 12.30 -12.47 19.65
C THR A 68 13.76 -12.02 19.77
N GLY A 69 14.02 -10.74 20.05
CA GLY A 69 15.37 -10.21 20.24
C GLY A 69 16.11 -9.96 18.93
N LYS A 70 15.44 -9.44 17.88
CA LYS A 70 16.05 -9.04 16.59
C LYS A 70 17.31 -8.18 16.79
N THR A 71 17.16 -7.09 17.52
CA THR A 71 18.26 -6.15 17.79
C THR A 71 19.40 -6.81 18.56
N SER A 72 19.08 -7.70 19.51
CA SER A 72 20.11 -8.46 20.27
C SER A 72 20.94 -9.36 19.36
N VAL A 73 20.30 -9.99 18.37
CA VAL A 73 21.02 -10.80 17.36
C VAL A 73 21.94 -9.95 16.50
N ILE A 74 21.50 -8.73 16.13
CA ILE A 74 22.32 -7.78 15.33
C ILE A 74 23.56 -7.36 16.11
N VAL A 75 23.39 -6.88 17.35
CA VAL A 75 24.49 -6.46 18.22
C VAL A 75 25.44 -7.62 18.49
N ALA A 76 24.92 -8.80 18.82
CA ALA A 76 25.73 -9.98 19.03
C ALA A 76 26.46 -10.43 17.76
N LYS A 77 25.85 -10.30 16.57
CA LYS A 77 26.51 -10.60 15.29
C LYS A 77 27.69 -9.67 15.06
N ALA A 78 27.51 -8.38 15.24
CA ALA A 78 28.60 -7.40 15.11
C ALA A 78 29.74 -7.68 16.10
N GLY A 79 29.42 -7.89 17.39
CA GLY A 79 30.38 -8.25 18.41
C GLY A 79 31.14 -9.55 18.10
N TYR A 80 30.43 -10.60 17.71
CA TYR A 80 31.04 -11.87 17.32
C TYR A 80 32.03 -11.74 16.15
N LEU A 81 31.71 -10.92 15.15
CA LEU A 81 32.60 -10.68 14.01
C LEU A 81 33.90 -9.98 14.44
N ILE A 82 33.81 -9.03 15.36
CA ILE A 82 34.94 -8.30 15.92
C ILE A 82 35.78 -9.21 16.83
N GLU A 83 35.14 -9.89 17.78
CA GLU A 83 35.80 -10.80 18.74
C GLU A 83 36.54 -11.98 18.07
N THR A 84 35.99 -12.43 16.93
CA THR A 84 36.66 -13.46 16.13
C THR A 84 37.78 -12.95 15.23
N GLY A 85 38.02 -11.63 15.18
CA GLY A 85 39.02 -11.02 14.32
C GLY A 85 38.70 -11.08 12.83
N LYS A 86 37.44 -11.37 12.45
CA LYS A 86 37.02 -11.46 11.04
C LYS A 86 36.96 -10.10 10.36
N CYS A 87 36.67 -9.07 11.13
CA CYS A 87 36.64 -7.70 10.65
C CYS A 87 36.87 -6.71 11.80
N LYS A 88 37.16 -5.46 11.44
CA LYS A 88 37.20 -4.33 12.36
C LYS A 88 35.84 -3.64 12.39
N PRO A 89 35.54 -2.77 13.39
CA PRO A 89 34.28 -2.02 13.45
C PRO A 89 33.96 -1.23 12.18
N GLU A 90 34.95 -0.62 11.54
CA GLU A 90 34.82 0.15 10.30
C GLU A 90 34.46 -0.71 9.07
N ASP A 91 34.68 -2.02 9.12
CA ASP A 91 34.31 -2.95 8.07
C ASP A 91 32.81 -3.33 8.11
N ILE A 92 32.05 -2.89 9.14
CA ILE A 92 30.65 -3.24 9.36
C ILE A 92 29.76 -2.02 9.06
N LEU A 93 28.73 -2.23 8.26
CA LEU A 93 27.63 -1.27 8.06
C LEU A 93 26.32 -1.85 8.61
N LEU A 94 25.71 -1.15 9.56
CA LEU A 94 24.37 -1.44 10.05
C LEU A 94 23.38 -0.55 9.29
N LEU A 95 22.32 -1.16 8.76
CA LEU A 95 21.25 -0.45 8.06
C LEU A 95 19.92 -0.66 8.79
N ALA A 96 19.27 0.46 9.11
CA ALA A 96 17.95 0.48 9.74
C ALA A 96 16.92 1.18 8.84
N PHE A 97 15.65 1.01 9.20
CA PHE A 97 14.54 1.57 8.43
C PHE A 97 14.43 3.10 8.57
N ASN A 98 14.63 3.63 9.77
CA ASN A 98 14.56 5.06 10.07
C ASN A 98 15.78 5.54 10.89
N ALA A 99 15.91 6.86 11.07
CA ALA A 99 17.04 7.47 11.74
C ALA A 99 17.13 7.11 13.24
N ASP A 100 15.99 7.03 13.92
CA ASP A 100 15.94 6.69 15.34
C ASP A 100 16.41 5.26 15.57
N ALA A 101 15.94 4.31 14.74
CA ALA A 101 16.41 2.92 14.81
C ALA A 101 17.91 2.77 14.48
N ALA A 102 18.43 3.56 13.53
CA ALA A 102 19.86 3.58 13.23
C ALA A 102 20.68 4.09 14.42
N LYS A 103 20.21 5.17 15.05
CA LYS A 103 20.82 5.71 16.27
C LYS A 103 20.77 4.73 17.43
N GLU A 104 19.61 4.13 17.71
CA GLU A 104 19.46 3.11 18.75
C GLU A 104 20.42 1.94 18.55
N LEU A 105 20.57 1.45 17.30
CA LEU A 105 21.53 0.39 16.98
C LEU A 105 22.97 0.80 17.27
N ALA A 106 23.37 2.02 16.86
CA ALA A 106 24.70 2.54 17.11
C ALA A 106 24.98 2.68 18.61
N ASP A 107 24.06 3.31 19.34
CA ASP A 107 24.15 3.52 20.79
C ASP A 107 24.24 2.17 21.53
N ARG A 108 23.45 1.17 21.11
CA ARG A 108 23.44 -0.15 21.71
C ARG A 108 24.73 -0.92 21.42
N CYS A 109 25.28 -0.83 20.20
CA CYS A 109 26.60 -1.40 19.88
C CYS A 109 27.68 -0.75 20.74
N ASN A 110 27.68 0.57 20.87
CA ASN A 110 28.63 1.28 21.72
C ASN A 110 28.52 0.85 23.19
N ALA A 111 27.32 0.80 23.74
CA ALA A 111 27.07 0.43 25.13
C ALA A 111 27.44 -1.03 25.45
N ARG A 112 27.27 -1.97 24.49
CA ARG A 112 27.49 -3.40 24.68
C ARG A 112 28.87 -3.90 24.29
N LEU A 113 29.47 -3.27 23.25
CA LEU A 113 30.72 -3.73 22.66
C LEU A 113 31.89 -2.76 22.95
N GLY A 114 31.60 -1.56 23.45
CA GLY A 114 32.62 -0.53 23.66
C GLY A 114 33.24 0.02 22.37
N VAL A 115 32.58 -0.17 21.21
CA VAL A 115 33.07 0.26 19.92
C VAL A 115 31.99 0.99 19.13
N GLN A 116 32.43 1.95 18.32
CA GLN A 116 31.55 2.63 17.39
C GLN A 116 31.47 1.88 16.06
N ILE A 117 30.26 1.55 15.62
CA ILE A 117 29.98 0.92 14.33
C ILE A 117 29.09 1.87 13.53
N GLN A 118 29.39 2.01 12.25
CA GLN A 118 28.57 2.84 11.36
C GLN A 118 27.15 2.27 11.26
N ALA A 119 26.16 3.02 11.73
CA ALA A 119 24.75 2.73 11.53
C ALA A 119 24.10 3.85 10.73
N SER A 120 23.27 3.51 9.76
CA SER A 120 22.68 4.45 8.81
C SER A 120 21.30 3.99 8.35
N THR A 121 20.54 4.89 7.75
CA THR A 121 19.40 4.53 6.93
C THR A 121 19.82 4.35 5.48
N PHE A 122 18.98 3.69 4.66
CA PHE A 122 19.24 3.59 3.22
C PHE A 122 19.33 4.96 2.54
N HIS A 123 18.56 5.94 2.99
CA HIS A 123 18.60 7.30 2.45
C HIS A 123 19.89 8.02 2.85
N ALA A 124 20.28 7.94 4.11
CA ALA A 124 21.53 8.55 4.57
C ALA A 124 22.75 7.90 3.89
N LEU A 125 22.74 6.57 3.71
CA LEU A 125 23.74 5.86 2.92
C LEU A 125 23.75 6.33 1.45
N GLY A 126 22.55 6.47 0.85
CA GLY A 126 22.41 7.01 -0.51
C GLY A 126 23.03 8.39 -0.64
N ASN A 127 22.74 9.29 0.31
CA ASN A 127 23.32 10.63 0.35
C ASN A 127 24.84 10.59 0.52
N GLN A 128 25.36 9.75 1.41
CA GLN A 128 26.81 9.57 1.59
C GLN A 128 27.49 9.13 0.28
N ILE A 129 26.91 8.19 -0.43
CA ILE A 129 27.44 7.71 -1.72
C ILE A 129 27.41 8.82 -2.76
N VAL A 130 26.26 9.52 -2.91
CA VAL A 130 26.10 10.62 -3.88
C VAL A 130 27.08 11.73 -3.59
N SER A 131 27.18 12.17 -2.34
CA SER A 131 28.09 13.24 -1.91
C SER A 131 29.58 12.90 -2.09
N SER A 132 29.93 11.61 -2.07
CA SER A 132 31.32 11.18 -2.31
C SER A 132 31.72 11.14 -3.79
N VAL A 133 30.74 11.20 -4.70
CA VAL A 133 30.93 11.02 -6.14
C VAL A 133 30.66 12.29 -6.94
N GLU A 134 29.65 13.06 -6.53
CA GLU A 134 29.23 14.28 -7.23
C GLU A 134 30.00 15.51 -6.74
N PRO A 135 30.61 16.29 -7.65
CA PRO A 135 31.30 17.54 -7.27
C PRO A 135 30.28 18.62 -6.84
N LEU A 136 29.09 18.61 -7.40
CA LEU A 136 27.97 19.46 -7.00
C LEU A 136 26.83 18.56 -6.49
N VAL A 137 26.75 18.42 -5.17
CA VAL A 137 25.81 17.53 -4.50
C VAL A 137 24.37 18.03 -4.74
N PRO A 138 23.47 17.19 -5.28
CA PRO A 138 22.06 17.52 -5.39
C PRO A 138 21.44 17.79 -4.01
N THR A 139 20.53 18.74 -3.94
CA THR A 139 19.81 19.06 -2.70
C THR A 139 18.49 18.24 -2.61
N LEU A 140 18.08 17.96 -1.38
CA LEU A 140 16.82 17.30 -1.16
C LEU A 140 15.66 18.28 -1.40
N SER A 141 14.77 17.92 -2.32
CA SER A 141 13.66 18.79 -2.71
C SER A 141 12.68 19.03 -1.57
N ARG A 142 12.15 20.24 -1.50
CA ARG A 142 11.04 20.57 -0.63
C ARG A 142 9.79 19.70 -0.94
N LEU A 143 9.60 19.30 -2.19
CA LEU A 143 8.53 18.35 -2.59
C LEU A 143 8.64 16.99 -1.87
N ALA A 144 9.82 16.60 -1.42
CA ALA A 144 10.07 15.34 -0.74
C ALA A 144 9.91 15.40 0.79
N ILE A 145 10.05 16.59 1.39
CA ILE A 145 10.10 16.77 2.85
C ILE A 145 8.87 17.50 3.41
N ASP A 146 8.19 18.29 2.59
CA ASP A 146 7.04 19.12 2.99
C ASP A 146 5.79 18.64 2.26
N ARG A 147 4.94 17.88 2.96
CA ARG A 147 3.72 17.31 2.40
C ARG A 147 2.73 18.39 1.94
N GLN A 148 2.66 19.52 2.65
CA GLN A 148 1.78 20.62 2.28
C GLN A 148 2.24 21.26 0.97
N TYR A 149 3.55 21.50 0.84
CA TYR A 149 4.14 22.03 -0.38
C TYR A 149 3.93 21.08 -1.58
N PHE A 150 4.08 19.77 -1.36
CA PHE A 150 3.81 18.76 -2.39
C PHE A 150 2.33 18.74 -2.81
N SER A 151 1.40 18.89 -1.85
CA SER A 151 -0.03 19.01 -2.16
C SER A 151 -0.32 20.25 -3.01
N GLN A 152 0.24 21.40 -2.64
CA GLN A 152 0.10 22.64 -3.42
C GLN A 152 0.68 22.50 -4.84
N PHE A 153 1.81 21.82 -4.98
CA PHE A 153 2.37 21.52 -6.29
C PHE A 153 1.42 20.64 -7.12
N LEU A 154 0.86 19.56 -6.55
CA LEU A 154 -0.12 18.75 -7.26
C LEU A 154 -1.37 19.53 -7.63
N ASP A 155 -1.86 20.41 -6.76
CA ASP A 155 -3.01 21.27 -7.05
C ASP A 155 -2.72 22.20 -8.23
N SER A 156 -1.52 22.79 -8.30
CA SER A 156 -1.13 23.62 -9.45
C SER A 156 -1.03 22.82 -10.75
N VAL A 157 -0.44 21.62 -10.71
CA VAL A 157 -0.35 20.71 -11.88
C VAL A 157 -1.74 20.28 -12.34
N ILE A 158 -2.66 20.04 -11.40
CA ILE A 158 -4.06 19.71 -11.71
C ILE A 158 -4.76 20.93 -12.36
N GLU A 159 -4.45 22.13 -11.95
CA GLU A 159 -4.98 23.36 -12.56
C GLU A 159 -4.48 23.54 -13.99
N ASP A 160 -3.22 23.26 -14.26
CA ASP A 160 -2.63 23.30 -15.62
C ASP A 160 -3.27 22.29 -16.59
N LEU A 161 -3.95 21.23 -16.10
CA LEU A 161 -4.56 20.21 -16.97
C LEU A 161 -5.58 20.77 -17.96
N LYS A 162 -6.27 21.88 -17.61
CA LYS A 162 -7.27 22.53 -18.46
C LYS A 162 -6.66 23.26 -19.65
N ASP A 163 -5.39 23.64 -19.57
CA ASP A 163 -4.69 24.45 -20.57
C ASP A 163 -4.22 23.61 -21.76
N ASP A 164 -4.07 22.28 -21.59
CA ASP A 164 -3.79 21.33 -22.66
C ASP A 164 -5.05 20.50 -23.01
N MET A 165 -5.69 20.82 -24.12
CA MET A 165 -6.94 20.19 -24.55
C MET A 165 -6.83 18.66 -24.69
N HIS A 166 -5.67 18.13 -25.07
CA HIS A 166 -5.46 16.68 -25.19
C HIS A 166 -5.41 16.00 -23.81
N ILE A 167 -4.63 16.56 -22.90
CA ILE A 167 -4.54 16.06 -21.50
C ILE A 167 -5.86 16.29 -20.77
N TRP A 168 -6.51 17.43 -20.98
CA TRP A 168 -7.82 17.71 -20.41
C TRP A 168 -8.87 16.65 -20.78
N LYS A 169 -8.95 16.28 -22.07
CA LYS A 169 -9.86 15.22 -22.53
C LYS A 169 -9.59 13.90 -21.85
N LYS A 170 -8.31 13.50 -21.73
CA LYS A 170 -7.90 12.26 -21.03
C LYS A 170 -8.22 12.31 -19.55
N THR A 171 -7.92 13.43 -18.89
CA THR A 171 -8.22 13.65 -17.46
C THR A 171 -9.70 13.53 -17.19
N ARG A 172 -10.53 14.23 -17.96
CA ARG A 172 -11.98 14.16 -17.84
C ARG A 172 -12.48 12.72 -17.99
N THR A 173 -12.04 12.02 -19.02
CA THR A 173 -12.41 10.61 -19.26
C THR A 173 -12.01 9.71 -18.09
N PHE A 174 -10.79 9.89 -17.57
CA PHE A 174 -10.31 9.10 -16.44
C PHE A 174 -11.08 9.41 -15.15
N VAL A 175 -11.23 10.68 -14.83
CA VAL A 175 -11.85 11.12 -13.57
C VAL A 175 -13.30 10.68 -13.49
N LEU A 176 -14.04 10.82 -14.58
CA LEU A 176 -15.46 10.50 -14.59
C LEU A 176 -15.76 9.00 -14.77
N GLY A 177 -14.99 8.33 -15.64
CA GLY A 177 -15.26 6.92 -15.96
C GLY A 177 -14.46 5.92 -15.13
N HIS A 178 -13.34 6.34 -14.53
CA HIS A 178 -12.35 5.38 -14.00
C HIS A 178 -11.79 5.72 -12.62
N LEU A 179 -11.93 6.95 -12.12
CA LEU A 179 -11.37 7.34 -10.81
C LEU A 179 -12.00 6.51 -9.69
N LYS A 180 -13.32 6.42 -9.68
CA LYS A 180 -14.04 5.58 -8.73
C LYS A 180 -14.12 4.12 -9.23
N PRO A 181 -13.89 3.12 -8.38
CA PRO A 181 -13.93 1.73 -8.80
C PRO A 181 -15.38 1.30 -9.08
N TYR A 182 -15.70 1.07 -10.35
CA TYR A 182 -17.01 0.55 -10.75
C TYR A 182 -17.16 -0.92 -10.38
N LYS A 183 -18.31 -1.24 -9.78
CA LYS A 183 -18.83 -2.61 -9.63
C LYS A 183 -20.29 -2.60 -10.03
N ALA A 184 -20.69 -3.57 -10.85
CA ALA A 184 -22.07 -3.75 -11.22
C ALA A 184 -22.92 -4.18 -10.00
N GLU A 185 -24.19 -3.82 -9.98
CA GLU A 185 -25.14 -4.21 -8.93
C GLU A 185 -25.25 -5.74 -8.79
N SER A 186 -25.21 -6.44 -9.92
CA SER A 186 -25.20 -7.91 -9.96
C SER A 186 -24.00 -8.59 -9.30
N ALA A 187 -22.95 -7.83 -8.96
CA ALA A 187 -21.77 -8.34 -8.25
C ALA A 187 -21.94 -8.42 -6.71
N PHE A 188 -23.11 -8.03 -6.19
CA PHE A 188 -23.42 -8.04 -4.77
C PHE A 188 -24.51 -9.08 -4.48
N SER A 189 -24.38 -9.74 -3.32
CA SER A 189 -25.33 -10.78 -2.90
C SER A 189 -26.52 -10.20 -2.13
N THR A 190 -26.36 -9.03 -1.51
CA THR A 190 -27.40 -8.38 -0.71
C THR A 190 -27.47 -6.87 -0.99
N LEU A 191 -28.66 -6.28 -0.79
CA LEU A 191 -28.87 -4.83 -0.89
C LEU A 191 -27.95 -4.07 0.09
N THR A 192 -27.79 -4.55 1.32
CA THR A 192 -26.94 -3.95 2.35
C THR A 192 -25.48 -3.86 1.92
N GLU A 193 -24.95 -4.90 1.24
CA GLU A 193 -23.59 -4.88 0.69
C GLU A 193 -23.45 -3.80 -0.40
N TYR A 194 -24.44 -3.71 -1.30
CA TYR A 194 -24.45 -2.70 -2.36
C TYR A 194 -24.52 -1.28 -1.80
N GLU A 195 -25.48 -1.00 -0.91
CA GLU A 195 -25.61 0.32 -0.28
C GLU A 195 -24.36 0.72 0.52
N SER A 196 -23.77 -0.24 1.26
CA SER A 196 -22.52 0.00 1.99
C SER A 196 -21.36 0.34 1.04
N TYR A 197 -21.34 -0.28 -0.13
CA TYR A 197 -20.38 0.03 -1.18
C TYR A 197 -20.59 1.44 -1.76
N ILE A 198 -21.83 1.79 -2.13
CA ILE A 198 -22.18 3.11 -2.68
C ILE A 198 -21.89 4.22 -1.68
N ARG A 199 -22.27 4.06 -0.41
CA ARG A 199 -21.94 5.02 0.67
C ARG A 199 -20.44 5.23 0.82
N ARG A 200 -19.64 4.15 0.78
CA ARG A 200 -18.18 4.24 0.86
C ARG A 200 -17.54 4.94 -0.34
N VAL A 201 -18.09 4.70 -1.54
CA VAL A 201 -17.58 5.31 -2.79
C VAL A 201 -18.02 6.76 -2.93
N GLU A 202 -19.14 7.14 -2.31
CA GLU A 202 -19.72 8.49 -2.33
C GLU A 202 -19.89 9.02 -3.78
N LEU A 203 -20.93 8.55 -4.48
CA LEU A 203 -21.18 8.90 -5.88
C LEU A 203 -21.75 10.31 -5.98
N ARG A 204 -20.89 11.32 -6.00
CA ARG A 204 -21.27 12.74 -6.15
C ARG A 204 -21.16 13.15 -7.61
N ALA A 205 -22.27 13.59 -8.19
CA ALA A 205 -22.34 14.16 -9.53
C ALA A 205 -21.71 15.57 -9.58
N LEU A 206 -21.40 16.04 -10.78
CA LEU A 206 -20.84 17.39 -10.99
C LEU A 206 -21.83 18.50 -10.65
N SER A 207 -23.13 18.21 -10.65
CA SER A 207 -24.18 19.11 -10.15
C SER A 207 -24.13 19.30 -8.63
N GLY A 208 -23.47 18.38 -7.91
CA GLY A 208 -23.38 18.36 -6.46
C GLY A 208 -24.24 17.26 -5.81
N ASP A 209 -25.17 16.66 -6.55
CA ASP A 209 -26.09 15.64 -6.06
C ASP A 209 -25.35 14.35 -5.70
N LEU A 210 -25.78 13.69 -4.62
CA LEU A 210 -25.37 12.33 -4.26
C LEU A 210 -26.34 11.35 -4.92
N VAL A 211 -25.86 10.61 -5.90
CA VAL A 211 -26.68 9.65 -6.65
C VAL A 211 -26.52 8.22 -6.14
N LYS A 212 -27.48 7.36 -6.42
CA LYS A 212 -27.60 6.02 -5.85
C LYS A 212 -26.91 4.94 -6.67
N SER A 213 -26.58 5.21 -7.93
CA SER A 213 -25.93 4.25 -8.81
C SER A 213 -24.90 4.91 -9.73
N PHE A 214 -23.97 4.09 -10.26
CA PHE A 214 -23.01 4.56 -11.26
C PHE A 214 -23.66 4.93 -12.60
N ALA A 215 -24.82 4.38 -12.91
CA ALA A 215 -25.57 4.75 -14.11
C ALA A 215 -26.20 6.13 -13.95
N GLU A 216 -26.81 6.40 -12.82
CA GLU A 216 -27.30 7.74 -12.49
C GLU A 216 -26.17 8.78 -12.47
N LEU A 217 -24.97 8.41 -11.98
CA LEU A 217 -23.79 9.28 -12.04
C LEU A 217 -23.42 9.65 -13.49
N ASP A 218 -23.45 8.68 -14.40
CA ASP A 218 -23.18 8.93 -15.82
C ASP A 218 -24.24 9.82 -16.45
N ILE A 219 -25.53 9.60 -16.14
CA ILE A 219 -26.65 10.40 -16.64
C ILE A 219 -26.54 11.83 -16.13
N ALA A 220 -26.37 12.03 -14.82
CA ALA A 220 -26.23 13.34 -14.20
C ALA A 220 -25.06 14.14 -14.79
N ASN A 221 -23.89 13.48 -14.91
CA ASN A 221 -22.71 14.11 -15.48
C ASN A 221 -22.88 14.40 -16.97
N PHE A 222 -23.55 13.52 -17.74
CA PHE A 222 -23.85 13.76 -19.15
C PHE A 222 -24.74 14.99 -19.32
N LEU A 223 -25.82 15.12 -18.53
CA LEU A 223 -26.71 16.29 -18.55
C LEU A 223 -25.95 17.55 -18.16
N PHE A 224 -25.14 17.49 -17.10
CA PHE A 224 -24.32 18.62 -16.66
C PHE A 224 -23.36 19.11 -17.74
N PHE A 225 -22.62 18.19 -18.41
CA PHE A 225 -21.68 18.56 -19.48
C PHE A 225 -22.34 19.25 -20.67
N ASN A 226 -23.53 18.79 -21.01
CA ASN A 226 -24.27 19.32 -22.14
C ASN A 226 -25.09 20.55 -21.77
N GLY A 227 -24.94 21.09 -20.53
CA GLY A 227 -25.64 22.27 -20.05
C GLY A 227 -27.15 22.09 -19.96
N VAL A 228 -27.63 20.85 -19.86
CA VAL A 228 -29.04 20.53 -19.66
C VAL A 228 -29.37 20.66 -18.18
N ARG A 229 -30.32 21.52 -17.87
CA ARG A 229 -30.80 21.69 -16.50
C ARG A 229 -31.64 20.49 -16.09
N PHE A 230 -31.40 19.97 -14.89
CA PHE A 230 -32.13 18.84 -14.33
C PHE A 230 -32.29 18.95 -12.81
N GLU A 231 -33.30 18.28 -12.28
CA GLU A 231 -33.53 18.07 -10.85
C GLU A 231 -33.47 16.56 -10.58
N TYR A 232 -32.61 16.16 -9.66
CA TYR A 232 -32.44 14.76 -9.25
C TYR A 232 -33.51 14.39 -8.22
N GLU A 233 -34.18 13.22 -8.39
CA GLU A 233 -35.23 12.69 -7.52
C GLU A 233 -36.35 13.71 -7.20
N LYS A 234 -36.72 14.53 -8.18
CA LYS A 234 -37.87 15.43 -8.02
C LYS A 234 -39.14 14.64 -7.80
N ARG A 235 -39.93 15.05 -6.80
CA ARG A 235 -41.25 14.46 -6.54
C ARG A 235 -42.17 14.64 -7.75
N TYR A 236 -42.73 13.51 -8.21
CA TYR A 236 -43.70 13.51 -9.30
C TYR A 236 -45.05 14.09 -8.82
N PRO A 237 -45.60 15.14 -9.48
CA PRO A 237 -46.72 15.91 -8.93
C PRO A 237 -48.08 15.21 -8.99
N HIS A 238 -48.21 14.24 -9.89
CA HIS A 238 -49.52 13.59 -10.15
C HIS A 238 -49.72 12.27 -9.42
N GLU A 239 -48.87 11.94 -8.43
CA GLU A 239 -48.93 10.70 -7.69
C GLU A 239 -48.99 10.96 -6.18
N PRO A 240 -50.08 10.48 -5.48
CA PRO A 240 -50.22 10.63 -4.03
C PRO A 240 -49.19 9.80 -3.25
N LYS A 241 -48.74 8.66 -3.78
CA LYS A 241 -47.58 7.93 -3.25
C LYS A 241 -46.30 8.72 -3.54
N ARG A 242 -45.29 8.61 -2.67
CA ARG A 242 -44.01 9.33 -2.85
C ARG A 242 -43.20 8.72 -4.01
N TYR A 243 -43.61 9.03 -5.25
CA TYR A 243 -42.85 8.65 -6.45
C TYR A 243 -41.88 9.79 -6.80
N GLN A 244 -40.61 9.43 -7.01
CA GLN A 244 -39.53 10.32 -7.37
C GLN A 244 -38.75 9.66 -8.51
N PRO A 245 -39.03 10.01 -9.77
CA PRO A 245 -38.22 9.61 -10.91
C PRO A 245 -36.78 10.10 -10.74
N ASP A 246 -35.81 9.39 -11.33
CA ASP A 246 -34.39 9.68 -11.15
C ASP A 246 -34.03 11.11 -11.59
N PHE A 247 -34.55 11.56 -12.73
CA PHE A 247 -34.28 12.92 -13.21
C PHE A 247 -35.52 13.58 -13.81
N TYR A 248 -35.59 14.91 -13.64
CA TYR A 248 -36.57 15.76 -14.30
C TYR A 248 -35.83 16.88 -15.05
N LEU A 249 -36.20 17.10 -16.31
CA LEU A 249 -35.68 18.19 -17.17
C LEU A 249 -36.73 19.32 -17.28
N PRO A 250 -36.64 20.36 -16.44
CA PRO A 250 -37.70 21.36 -16.33
C PRO A 250 -37.91 22.17 -17.60
N ASP A 251 -36.88 22.41 -18.41
CA ASP A 251 -36.95 23.19 -19.63
C ASP A 251 -37.70 22.48 -20.78
N TYR A 252 -37.90 21.14 -20.63
CA TYR A 252 -38.50 20.29 -21.67
C TYR A 252 -39.70 19.50 -21.20
N ASP A 253 -40.02 19.55 -19.90
CA ASP A 253 -41.02 18.71 -19.22
C ASP A 253 -40.81 17.21 -19.54
N ILE A 254 -39.58 16.74 -19.35
CA ILE A 254 -39.16 15.37 -19.58
C ILE A 254 -38.73 14.73 -18.26
N TRP A 255 -39.20 13.53 -18.00
CA TRP A 255 -38.78 12.68 -16.89
C TRP A 255 -37.87 11.58 -17.42
N ILE A 256 -36.85 11.21 -16.66
CA ILE A 256 -35.93 10.11 -16.99
C ILE A 256 -35.93 9.13 -15.83
N GLU A 257 -36.07 7.86 -16.16
CA GLU A 257 -35.97 6.76 -15.21
C GLU A 257 -34.90 5.77 -15.68
N HIS A 258 -34.04 5.35 -14.75
CA HIS A 258 -33.02 4.34 -15.01
C HIS A 258 -33.42 3.01 -14.40
N PHE A 259 -33.68 2.02 -15.22
CA PHE A 259 -34.10 0.69 -14.75
C PHE A 259 -32.92 -0.26 -14.57
N GLY A 260 -32.84 -0.89 -13.37
CA GLY A 260 -31.80 -1.82 -12.95
C GLY A 260 -31.93 -3.23 -13.52
N ILE A 261 -32.13 -3.35 -14.84
CA ILE A 261 -32.26 -4.65 -15.51
C ILE A 261 -31.17 -4.88 -16.57
N ASP A 262 -30.87 -6.18 -16.78
CA ASP A 262 -30.00 -6.62 -17.87
C ASP A 262 -30.79 -6.77 -19.19
N ARG A 263 -30.14 -7.25 -20.28
CA ARG A 263 -30.81 -7.46 -21.59
C ARG A 263 -31.91 -8.52 -21.57
N ASN A 264 -31.87 -9.45 -20.62
CA ASN A 264 -32.85 -10.51 -20.47
C ASN A 264 -34.01 -10.10 -19.54
N GLY A 265 -33.95 -8.86 -19.01
CA GLY A 265 -34.85 -8.35 -18.01
C GLY A 265 -34.60 -8.89 -16.61
N ASP A 266 -33.40 -9.44 -16.35
CA ASP A 266 -33.03 -9.91 -15.02
C ASP A 266 -32.54 -8.74 -14.15
N THR A 267 -32.93 -8.78 -12.86
CA THR A 267 -32.56 -7.80 -11.83
C THR A 267 -31.29 -8.24 -11.08
N ALA A 268 -30.77 -7.38 -10.21
CA ALA A 268 -29.73 -7.78 -9.26
C ALA A 268 -30.22 -8.95 -8.37
N PRO A 269 -29.32 -9.85 -7.91
CA PRO A 269 -29.70 -11.09 -7.20
C PRO A 269 -30.57 -10.91 -5.95
N TYR A 270 -30.53 -9.73 -5.35
CA TYR A 270 -31.28 -9.38 -4.13
C TYR A 270 -32.60 -8.64 -4.40
N ILE A 271 -33.00 -8.49 -5.68
CA ILE A 271 -34.25 -7.82 -6.10
C ILE A 271 -35.19 -8.85 -6.69
N ASP A 272 -36.45 -8.89 -6.19
CA ASP A 272 -37.48 -9.74 -6.79
C ASP A 272 -37.85 -9.24 -8.19
N ARG A 273 -37.60 -10.07 -9.19
CA ARG A 273 -37.78 -9.73 -10.60
C ARG A 273 -39.22 -9.38 -10.94
N LYS A 274 -40.19 -10.17 -10.42
CA LYS A 274 -41.63 -9.98 -10.75
C LYS A 274 -42.16 -8.69 -10.16
N GLN A 275 -41.83 -8.44 -8.90
CA GLN A 275 -42.20 -7.19 -8.24
C GLN A 275 -41.59 -5.99 -8.97
N TYR A 276 -40.32 -6.06 -9.32
CA TYR A 276 -39.63 -4.98 -10.01
C TYR A 276 -40.22 -4.64 -11.38
N HIS A 277 -40.54 -5.66 -12.19
CA HIS A 277 -41.25 -5.45 -13.47
C HIS A 277 -42.66 -4.85 -13.28
N SER A 278 -43.39 -5.27 -12.26
CA SER A 278 -44.69 -4.66 -11.93
C SER A 278 -44.55 -3.18 -11.56
N GLU A 279 -43.50 -2.81 -10.84
CA GLU A 279 -43.17 -1.43 -10.51
C GLU A 279 -42.79 -0.62 -11.76
N MET A 280 -41.99 -1.20 -12.69
CA MET A 280 -41.68 -0.59 -13.98
C MET A 280 -42.94 -0.27 -14.79
N ASP A 281 -43.84 -1.26 -14.91
CA ASP A 281 -45.10 -1.08 -15.65
C ASP A 281 -46.02 -0.04 -14.98
N TRP A 282 -46.06 -0.02 -13.66
CA TRP A 282 -46.76 0.99 -12.91
C TRP A 282 -46.19 2.40 -13.17
N LYS A 283 -44.88 2.59 -13.18
CA LYS A 283 -44.22 3.86 -13.51
C LYS A 283 -44.56 4.33 -14.92
N ARG A 284 -44.52 3.43 -15.91
CA ARG A 284 -44.92 3.73 -17.30
C ARG A 284 -46.39 4.15 -17.41
N ASN A 285 -47.29 3.40 -16.76
CA ASN A 285 -48.71 3.67 -16.78
C ASN A 285 -49.05 5.03 -16.16
N ILE A 286 -48.44 5.39 -15.07
CA ILE A 286 -48.72 6.69 -14.42
C ILE A 286 -48.32 7.87 -15.28
N HIS A 287 -47.17 7.76 -16.00
CA HIS A 287 -46.75 8.79 -16.96
C HIS A 287 -47.67 8.86 -18.17
N ALA A 288 -48.13 7.70 -18.68
CA ALA A 288 -49.08 7.61 -19.79
C ALA A 288 -50.46 8.23 -19.42
N LEU A 289 -50.98 7.89 -18.23
CA LEU A 289 -52.26 8.45 -17.75
C LEU A 289 -52.24 9.96 -17.57
N ASN A 290 -51.10 10.54 -17.23
CA ASN A 290 -50.95 11.96 -17.00
C ASN A 290 -50.37 12.72 -18.23
N ASN A 291 -50.23 12.04 -19.38
CA ASN A 291 -49.60 12.60 -20.60
C ASN A 291 -48.25 13.26 -20.39
N THR A 292 -47.45 12.75 -19.45
CA THR A 292 -46.07 13.20 -19.20
C THR A 292 -45.04 12.37 -19.94
N ARG A 293 -43.96 12.99 -20.40
CA ARG A 293 -42.92 12.30 -21.19
C ARG A 293 -41.93 11.61 -20.31
N LEU A 294 -41.91 10.26 -20.37
CA LEU A 294 -40.91 9.43 -19.68
C LEU A 294 -39.89 8.91 -20.67
N LEU A 295 -38.60 9.13 -20.40
CA LEU A 295 -37.50 8.49 -21.11
C LEU A 295 -36.88 7.41 -20.21
N GLU A 296 -36.57 6.26 -20.80
CA GLU A 296 -36.06 5.12 -20.06
C GLU A 296 -34.62 4.81 -20.46
N THR A 297 -33.80 4.49 -19.46
CA THR A 297 -32.45 3.96 -19.63
C THR A 297 -32.31 2.68 -18.78
N TYR A 298 -31.30 1.86 -19.08
CA TYR A 298 -31.21 0.53 -18.50
C TYR A 298 -29.78 0.17 -18.06
N SER A 299 -29.63 -0.63 -16.99
CA SER A 299 -28.33 -1.02 -16.45
C SER A 299 -27.45 -1.78 -17.45
N TRP A 300 -28.05 -2.58 -18.36
CA TRP A 300 -27.26 -3.22 -19.41
C TRP A 300 -26.55 -2.24 -20.36
N GLN A 301 -27.11 -1.05 -20.58
CA GLN A 301 -26.49 -0.01 -21.40
C GLN A 301 -25.21 0.52 -20.74
N LYS A 302 -25.20 0.60 -19.40
CA LYS A 302 -24.00 0.93 -18.63
C LYS A 302 -22.97 -0.19 -18.72
N ALA A 303 -23.39 -1.44 -18.55
CA ALA A 303 -22.51 -2.61 -18.62
C ALA A 303 -21.81 -2.72 -19.99
N GLU A 304 -22.53 -2.37 -21.07
CA GLU A 304 -22.01 -2.37 -22.44
C GLU A 304 -21.32 -1.05 -22.85
N SER A 305 -21.21 -0.09 -21.94
CA SER A 305 -20.59 1.23 -22.18
C SER A 305 -21.27 2.08 -23.27
N ILE A 306 -22.57 1.89 -23.49
CA ILE A 306 -23.36 2.63 -24.49
C ILE A 306 -24.40 3.59 -23.87
N LEU A 307 -24.53 3.63 -22.55
CA LEU A 307 -25.57 4.41 -21.84
C LEU A 307 -25.62 5.88 -22.28
N THR A 308 -24.47 6.55 -22.28
CA THR A 308 -24.40 7.97 -22.65
C THR A 308 -24.68 8.22 -24.14
N THR A 309 -24.29 7.28 -25.01
CA THR A 309 -24.58 7.34 -26.46
C THR A 309 -26.08 7.15 -26.70
N TYR A 310 -26.69 6.20 -26.01
CA TYR A 310 -28.12 5.95 -26.07
C TYR A 310 -28.95 7.14 -25.54
N LEU A 311 -28.57 7.66 -24.37
CA LEU A 311 -29.17 8.84 -23.76
C LEU A 311 -29.09 10.05 -24.70
N ASN A 312 -27.93 10.27 -25.34
CA ASN A 312 -27.76 11.33 -26.32
C ASN A 312 -28.77 11.22 -27.49
N GLY A 313 -28.98 10.05 -28.01
CA GLY A 313 -30.00 9.78 -29.06
C GLY A 313 -31.41 10.09 -28.55
N LEU A 314 -31.77 9.58 -27.37
CA LEU A 314 -33.09 9.84 -26.77
C LEU A 314 -33.36 11.33 -26.58
N LEU A 315 -32.43 12.07 -26.00
CA LEU A 315 -32.59 13.50 -25.71
C LEU A 315 -32.73 14.32 -27.00
N LYS A 316 -31.91 14.05 -28.01
CA LYS A 316 -31.99 14.74 -29.32
C LYS A 316 -33.31 14.46 -30.03
N ASN A 317 -33.78 13.20 -30.04
CA ASN A 317 -35.07 12.83 -30.64
C ASN A 317 -36.25 13.47 -29.92
N ASN A 318 -36.08 13.88 -28.65
CA ASN A 318 -37.10 14.57 -27.88
C ASN A 318 -36.89 16.10 -27.85
N GLY A 319 -36.06 16.65 -28.74
CA GLY A 319 -35.92 18.08 -28.95
C GLY A 319 -35.04 18.80 -27.92
N VAL A 320 -34.22 18.06 -27.13
CA VAL A 320 -33.32 18.67 -26.15
C VAL A 320 -32.14 19.34 -26.85
N ILE A 321 -31.97 20.63 -26.60
CA ILE A 321 -30.88 21.44 -27.15
C ILE A 321 -29.75 21.51 -26.13
N TYR A 322 -28.52 21.31 -26.59
CA TYR A 322 -27.35 21.36 -25.74
C TYR A 322 -26.67 22.72 -25.75
N ALA A 323 -26.25 23.17 -24.56
CA ALA A 323 -25.37 24.30 -24.33
C ALA A 323 -24.13 23.83 -23.54
N PRO A 324 -23.17 23.17 -24.20
CA PRO A 324 -22.04 22.53 -23.50
C PRO A 324 -21.28 23.50 -22.61
N ARG A 325 -20.98 23.10 -21.39
CA ARG A 325 -20.22 23.91 -20.42
C ARG A 325 -18.76 24.05 -20.84
N SER A 326 -18.18 25.18 -20.47
CA SER A 326 -16.76 25.46 -20.69
C SER A 326 -15.86 24.57 -19.86
N PRO A 327 -14.57 24.36 -20.27
CA PRO A 327 -13.59 23.65 -19.48
C PRO A 327 -13.46 24.20 -18.05
N GLU A 328 -13.52 25.51 -17.86
CA GLU A 328 -13.45 26.20 -16.56
C GLU A 328 -14.62 25.86 -15.65
N GLU A 329 -15.85 25.87 -16.19
CA GLU A 329 -17.04 25.49 -15.44
C GLU A 329 -16.97 24.02 -14.99
N ILE A 330 -16.53 23.14 -15.90
CA ILE A 330 -16.37 21.71 -15.62
C ILE A 330 -15.29 21.50 -14.56
N PHE A 331 -14.15 22.19 -14.69
CA PHE A 331 -13.05 22.08 -13.72
C PHE A 331 -13.49 22.56 -12.32
N THR A 332 -14.21 23.66 -12.25
CA THR A 332 -14.77 24.19 -11.00
C THR A 332 -15.73 23.18 -10.37
N ALA A 333 -16.58 22.53 -11.15
CA ALA A 333 -17.49 21.48 -10.67
C ALA A 333 -16.72 20.24 -10.18
N LEU A 334 -15.69 19.80 -10.90
CA LEU A 334 -14.81 18.69 -10.48
C LEU A 334 -14.14 18.98 -9.13
N ARG A 335 -13.65 20.21 -8.94
CA ARG A 335 -13.04 20.65 -7.67
C ARG A 335 -14.07 20.63 -6.55
N LYS A 336 -15.24 21.24 -6.76
CA LYS A 336 -16.33 21.30 -5.79
C LYS A 336 -16.85 19.91 -5.39
N ALA A 337 -16.91 18.98 -6.32
CA ALA A 337 -17.30 17.59 -6.08
C ALA A 337 -16.17 16.72 -5.47
N GLY A 338 -14.97 17.27 -5.23
CA GLY A 338 -13.85 16.58 -4.58
C GLY A 338 -13.04 15.65 -5.51
N TYR A 339 -13.29 15.65 -6.80
CA TYR A 339 -12.58 14.78 -7.74
C TYR A 339 -11.09 15.14 -7.89
N THR A 340 -10.75 16.44 -7.85
CA THR A 340 -9.36 16.90 -7.93
C THR A 340 -8.54 16.43 -6.74
N THR A 341 -9.08 16.51 -5.53
CA THR A 341 -8.42 15.98 -4.31
C THR A 341 -8.22 14.47 -4.35
N GLN A 342 -9.22 13.73 -4.86
CA GLN A 342 -9.09 12.28 -5.03
C GLN A 342 -8.02 11.93 -6.07
N LEU A 343 -7.94 12.67 -7.17
CA LEU A 343 -6.90 12.50 -8.19
C LEU A 343 -5.51 12.80 -7.63
N ALA A 344 -5.35 13.91 -6.90
CA ALA A 344 -4.09 14.27 -6.23
C ALA A 344 -3.61 13.14 -5.31
N GLY A 345 -4.47 12.63 -4.43
CA GLY A 345 -4.14 11.53 -3.52
C GLY A 345 -3.77 10.23 -4.25
N LEU A 346 -4.43 9.93 -5.37
CA LEU A 346 -4.08 8.79 -6.22
C LEU A 346 -2.70 8.97 -6.86
N VAL A 347 -2.41 10.15 -7.41
CA VAL A 347 -1.11 10.48 -8.03
C VAL A 347 0.01 10.46 -6.99
N GLU A 348 -0.18 11.07 -5.82
CA GLU A 348 0.76 11.05 -4.70
C GLU A 348 1.17 9.63 -4.33
N THR A 349 0.17 8.79 -4.03
CA THR A 349 0.39 7.39 -3.67
C THR A 349 1.11 6.62 -4.78
N PHE A 350 0.68 6.82 -6.01
CA PHE A 350 1.24 6.10 -7.15
C PHE A 350 2.66 6.55 -7.50
N LEU A 351 2.97 7.84 -7.40
CA LEU A 351 4.32 8.38 -7.60
C LEU A 351 5.30 7.78 -6.59
N SER A 352 4.90 7.71 -5.32
CA SER A 352 5.69 7.06 -4.29
C SER A 352 6.00 5.59 -4.63
N HIS A 353 4.99 4.82 -5.03
CA HIS A 353 5.17 3.43 -5.45
C HIS A 353 6.01 3.28 -6.73
N PHE A 354 5.81 4.14 -7.72
CA PHE A 354 6.54 4.13 -8.98
C PHE A 354 8.04 4.34 -8.74
N LYS A 355 8.39 5.36 -7.96
CA LYS A 355 9.77 5.71 -7.65
C LYS A 355 10.45 4.73 -6.69
N SER A 356 9.77 4.32 -5.61
CA SER A 356 10.33 3.35 -4.65
C SER A 356 10.62 1.99 -5.27
N ASN A 357 9.89 1.61 -6.33
CA ASN A 357 10.11 0.39 -7.08
C ASN A 357 11.03 0.58 -8.30
N GLN A 358 11.57 1.77 -8.52
CA GLN A 358 12.42 2.12 -9.67
C GLN A 358 11.84 1.63 -11.00
N MET A 359 10.52 1.80 -11.18
CA MET A 359 9.83 1.38 -12.40
C MET A 359 10.11 2.34 -13.55
N SER A 360 10.24 1.80 -14.76
CA SER A 360 10.17 2.59 -15.98
C SER A 360 8.72 2.73 -16.47
N LEU A 361 8.45 3.77 -17.27
CA LEU A 361 7.13 3.91 -17.93
C LEU A 361 6.82 2.72 -18.83
N ALA A 362 7.83 2.09 -19.44
CA ALA A 362 7.65 0.88 -20.26
C ALA A 362 7.19 -0.31 -19.41
N ASP A 363 7.78 -0.51 -18.22
CA ASP A 363 7.37 -1.53 -17.26
C ASP A 363 5.94 -1.28 -16.76
N LEU A 364 5.64 -0.02 -16.48
CA LEU A 364 4.32 0.39 -16.03
C LEU A 364 3.25 0.09 -17.09
N ARG A 365 3.48 0.48 -18.34
CA ARG A 365 2.59 0.17 -19.47
C ARG A 365 2.40 -1.35 -19.66
N ARG A 366 3.48 -2.12 -19.54
CA ARG A 366 3.41 -3.59 -19.61
C ARG A 366 2.57 -4.20 -18.50
N LYS A 367 2.69 -3.69 -17.26
CA LYS A 367 1.87 -4.12 -16.13
C LYS A 367 0.40 -3.69 -16.29
N ALA A 368 0.15 -2.48 -16.76
CA ALA A 368 -1.20 -1.97 -17.01
C ALA A 368 -1.97 -2.81 -18.04
N LYS A 369 -1.32 -3.19 -19.16
CA LYS A 369 -1.91 -4.08 -20.18
C LYS A 369 -2.30 -5.45 -19.63
N LYS A 370 -1.59 -5.96 -18.61
CA LYS A 370 -1.85 -7.25 -17.95
C LYS A 370 -2.80 -7.15 -16.74
N SER A 371 -3.27 -5.95 -16.43
CA SER A 371 -4.21 -5.72 -15.32
C SER A 371 -5.59 -6.31 -15.64
N ALA A 372 -6.30 -6.78 -14.62
CA ALA A 372 -7.69 -7.22 -14.73
C ALA A 372 -8.62 -6.14 -15.30
N ASN A 373 -8.30 -4.86 -15.05
CA ASN A 373 -8.95 -3.71 -15.70
C ASN A 373 -7.89 -2.92 -16.48
N SER A 374 -7.50 -3.44 -17.65
CA SER A 374 -6.46 -2.85 -18.50
C SER A 374 -6.84 -1.47 -19.04
N ILE A 375 -8.14 -1.24 -19.33
CA ILE A 375 -8.64 0.05 -19.83
C ILE A 375 -8.40 1.14 -18.79
N ARG A 376 -8.87 0.92 -17.56
CA ARG A 376 -8.65 1.85 -16.44
C ARG A 376 -7.17 2.08 -16.16
N ALA A 377 -6.39 0.98 -16.13
CA ALA A 377 -4.97 1.04 -15.82
C ALA A 377 -4.19 1.81 -16.90
N MET A 378 -4.48 1.60 -18.19
CA MET A 378 -3.83 2.32 -19.29
C MET A 378 -4.21 3.81 -19.31
N ALA A 379 -5.50 4.13 -19.10
CA ALA A 379 -5.95 5.51 -19.01
C ALA A 379 -5.24 6.28 -17.85
N PHE A 380 -5.04 5.60 -16.72
CA PHE A 380 -4.27 6.19 -15.60
C PHE A 380 -2.79 6.38 -15.94
N VAL A 381 -2.16 5.40 -16.62
CA VAL A 381 -0.73 5.51 -17.00
C VAL A 381 -0.48 6.70 -17.92
N GLU A 382 -1.38 6.94 -18.86
CA GLU A 382 -1.27 8.10 -19.76
C GLU A 382 -1.38 9.43 -19.02
N LEU A 383 -2.30 9.51 -18.05
CA LEU A 383 -2.44 10.67 -17.20
C LEU A 383 -1.25 10.82 -16.23
N PHE A 384 -0.82 9.73 -15.61
CA PHE A 384 0.31 9.72 -14.67
C PHE A 384 1.61 10.19 -15.31
N GLN A 385 1.83 9.87 -16.58
CA GLN A 385 3.00 10.33 -17.31
C GLN A 385 3.12 11.86 -17.29
N PHE A 386 2.03 12.59 -17.50
CA PHE A 386 2.01 14.05 -17.44
C PHE A 386 2.44 14.57 -16.05
N PHE A 387 1.90 13.99 -14.98
CA PHE A 387 2.31 14.36 -13.61
C PHE A 387 3.78 14.05 -13.34
N LEU A 388 4.26 12.91 -13.82
CA LEU A 388 5.66 12.52 -13.66
C LEU A 388 6.60 13.48 -14.38
N GLU A 389 6.27 13.89 -15.60
CA GLU A 389 7.05 14.86 -16.39
C GLU A 389 7.09 16.23 -15.70
N LYS A 390 5.96 16.74 -15.21
CA LYS A 390 5.91 17.99 -14.43
C LYS A 390 6.74 17.89 -13.15
N TYR A 391 6.62 16.78 -12.41
CA TYR A 391 7.41 16.53 -11.20
C TYR A 391 8.91 16.50 -11.48
N GLN A 392 9.34 15.78 -12.52
CA GLN A 392 10.75 15.69 -12.91
C GLN A 392 11.29 17.04 -13.40
N SER A 393 10.49 17.80 -14.15
CA SER A 393 10.82 19.14 -14.61
C SER A 393 11.04 20.09 -13.43
N GLU A 394 10.17 20.07 -12.42
CA GLU A 394 10.32 20.90 -11.21
C GLU A 394 11.63 20.59 -10.49
N LEU A 395 11.96 19.30 -10.27
CA LEU A 395 13.21 18.89 -9.63
C LEU A 395 14.46 19.31 -10.42
N SER A 396 14.39 19.20 -11.76
CA SER A 396 15.55 19.49 -12.63
C SER A 396 15.74 20.99 -12.91
N SER A 397 14.72 21.82 -12.71
CA SER A 397 14.77 23.27 -12.96
C SER A 397 15.66 24.04 -11.97
N LYS A 398 15.98 23.44 -10.83
CA LYS A 398 16.76 24.07 -9.75
C LYS A 398 18.28 23.93 -9.98
N SER A 399 19.05 24.87 -9.42
CA SER A 399 20.52 24.82 -9.44
C SER A 399 21.05 25.07 -8.02
N PRO A 400 21.71 24.09 -7.37
CA PRO A 400 21.91 22.72 -7.82
C PRO A 400 20.57 21.97 -8.02
N ARG A 401 20.59 20.92 -8.88
CA ARG A 401 19.39 20.13 -9.12
C ARG A 401 18.85 19.55 -7.81
N GLU A 402 17.54 19.48 -7.71
CA GLU A 402 16.89 18.83 -6.58
C GLU A 402 16.61 17.35 -6.88
N ILE A 403 16.58 16.53 -5.83
CA ILE A 403 16.23 15.11 -5.88
C ILE A 403 15.29 14.76 -4.73
N ASP A 404 14.53 13.68 -4.87
CA ASP A 404 13.81 13.10 -3.74
C ASP A 404 14.58 11.91 -3.12
N PHE A 405 14.02 11.33 -2.05
CA PHE A 405 14.63 10.21 -1.35
C PHE A 405 14.83 8.96 -2.23
N ASN A 406 13.96 8.70 -3.19
CA ASN A 406 14.07 7.55 -4.09
C ASN A 406 15.13 7.81 -5.18
N ASP A 407 15.23 9.05 -5.67
CA ASP A 407 16.29 9.45 -6.60
C ASP A 407 17.67 9.29 -5.96
N MET A 408 17.80 9.64 -4.69
CA MET A 408 19.03 9.49 -3.92
C MET A 408 19.49 8.03 -3.88
N VAL A 409 18.59 7.10 -3.58
CA VAL A 409 18.88 5.66 -3.59
C VAL A 409 19.20 5.16 -5.01
N SER A 410 18.48 5.68 -6.01
CA SER A 410 18.67 5.31 -7.42
C SER A 410 20.04 5.76 -7.95
N LEU A 411 20.44 7.01 -7.67
CA LEU A 411 21.76 7.55 -8.01
C LEU A 411 22.89 6.78 -7.32
N ALA A 412 22.73 6.52 -6.01
CA ALA A 412 23.68 5.70 -5.27
C ALA A 412 23.84 4.31 -5.90
N THR A 413 22.73 3.68 -6.28
CA THR A 413 22.73 2.39 -6.98
C THR A 413 23.53 2.48 -8.28
N HIS A 414 23.29 3.50 -9.08
CA HIS A 414 24.01 3.74 -10.34
C HIS A 414 25.51 3.93 -10.11
N TYR A 415 25.93 4.69 -9.10
CA TYR A 415 27.36 4.93 -8.82
C TYR A 415 28.07 3.67 -8.32
N VAL A 416 27.39 2.84 -7.55
CA VAL A 416 27.90 1.52 -7.17
C VAL A 416 28.02 0.63 -8.41
N GLN A 417 26.99 0.54 -9.25
CA GLN A 417 26.96 -0.30 -10.46
C GLN A 417 28.05 0.08 -11.47
N THR A 418 28.27 1.37 -11.66
CA THR A 418 29.31 1.89 -12.58
C THR A 418 30.72 1.88 -11.99
N GLY A 419 30.87 1.59 -10.69
CA GLY A 419 32.18 1.57 -10.01
C GLY A 419 32.73 2.94 -9.65
N ARG A 420 31.92 4.00 -9.77
CA ARG A 420 32.26 5.35 -9.30
C ARG A 420 32.37 5.43 -7.78
N PHE A 421 31.65 4.54 -7.07
CA PHE A 421 31.76 4.35 -5.64
C PHE A 421 32.31 2.96 -5.32
N LYS A 422 33.38 2.90 -4.53
CA LYS A 422 33.97 1.65 -4.03
C LYS A 422 33.37 1.31 -2.69
N VAL A 423 32.75 0.13 -2.56
CA VAL A 423 32.11 -0.36 -1.33
C VAL A 423 33.17 -0.67 -0.27
N PRO A 424 33.25 0.08 0.86
CA PRO A 424 34.31 -0.10 1.84
C PRO A 424 34.04 -1.24 2.85
N TRP A 425 32.78 -1.60 3.07
CA TRP A 425 32.37 -2.56 4.11
C TRP A 425 32.53 -4.00 3.67
N LYS A 426 32.95 -4.86 4.60
CA LYS A 426 32.97 -6.34 4.43
C LYS A 426 31.66 -7.00 4.87
N TYR A 427 30.94 -6.35 5.79
CA TYR A 427 29.67 -6.84 6.33
C TYR A 427 28.61 -5.77 6.25
N ILE A 428 27.44 -6.14 5.72
CA ILE A 428 26.23 -5.32 5.79
C ILE A 428 25.18 -6.10 6.58
N ILE A 429 24.71 -5.49 7.67
CA ILE A 429 23.67 -6.03 8.54
C ILE A 429 22.45 -5.13 8.43
N VAL A 430 21.29 -5.69 8.08
CA VAL A 430 20.05 -4.93 7.84
C VAL A 430 19.00 -5.35 8.85
N ASP A 431 18.49 -4.38 9.59
CA ASP A 431 17.33 -4.55 10.48
C ASP A 431 16.01 -4.24 9.76
N GLU A 432 14.90 -4.74 10.31
CA GLU A 432 13.54 -4.59 9.80
C GLU A 432 13.43 -4.89 8.29
N PHE A 433 14.08 -6.00 7.89
CA PHE A 433 14.24 -6.35 6.47
C PHE A 433 12.91 -6.58 5.72
N GLN A 434 11.79 -6.83 6.42
CA GLN A 434 10.46 -6.95 5.83
C GLN A 434 9.97 -5.66 5.17
N ASP A 435 10.53 -4.51 5.54
CA ASP A 435 10.13 -3.20 5.03
C ASP A 435 11.00 -2.70 3.87
N ILE A 436 11.78 -3.60 3.26
CA ILE A 436 12.62 -3.27 2.12
C ILE A 436 11.78 -2.98 0.86
N SER A 437 12.12 -1.91 0.14
CA SER A 437 11.60 -1.61 -1.20
C SER A 437 12.50 -2.20 -2.29
N VAL A 438 11.99 -2.29 -3.51
CA VAL A 438 12.80 -2.74 -4.67
C VAL A 438 14.02 -1.84 -4.88
N GLY A 439 13.87 -0.52 -4.74
CA GLY A 439 15.01 0.41 -4.87
C GLY A 439 16.12 0.14 -3.87
N ARG A 440 15.77 -0.09 -2.59
CA ARG A 440 16.73 -0.46 -1.55
C ARG A 440 17.38 -1.83 -1.80
N TYR A 441 16.60 -2.79 -2.29
CA TYR A 441 17.12 -4.09 -2.72
C TYR A 441 18.15 -3.93 -3.85
N LEU A 442 17.86 -3.11 -4.87
CA LEU A 442 18.77 -2.89 -5.99
C LEU A 442 20.10 -2.26 -5.54
N LEU A 443 20.09 -1.35 -4.56
CA LEU A 443 21.31 -0.81 -3.97
C LEU A 443 22.12 -1.91 -3.26
N LEU A 444 21.48 -2.73 -2.42
CA LEU A 444 22.16 -3.89 -1.79
C LEU A 444 22.72 -4.86 -2.84
N GLU A 445 21.94 -5.19 -3.84
CA GLU A 445 22.36 -6.10 -4.92
C GLU A 445 23.57 -5.55 -5.68
N ALA A 446 23.57 -4.25 -5.98
CA ALA A 446 24.70 -3.58 -6.62
C ALA A 446 25.97 -3.68 -5.78
N MET A 447 25.89 -3.40 -4.47
CA MET A 447 27.00 -3.52 -3.54
C MET A 447 27.53 -4.95 -3.46
N LEU A 448 26.63 -5.94 -3.37
CA LEU A 448 26.97 -7.36 -3.30
C LEU A 448 27.58 -7.93 -4.60
N LYS A 449 27.26 -7.35 -5.75
CA LYS A 449 27.85 -7.69 -7.06
C LYS A 449 29.24 -7.06 -7.22
N ARG A 450 29.42 -5.85 -6.74
CA ARG A 450 30.69 -5.13 -6.88
C ARG A 450 31.77 -5.60 -5.92
N ARG A 451 31.41 -5.99 -4.71
CA ARG A 451 32.36 -6.49 -3.72
C ARG A 451 32.12 -7.99 -3.44
N HIS A 452 32.99 -8.83 -3.97
CA HIS A 452 32.82 -10.29 -3.94
C HIS A 452 32.97 -10.93 -2.55
N ASP A 453 33.76 -10.33 -1.65
CA ASP A 453 33.93 -10.76 -0.26
C ASP A 453 32.89 -10.17 0.70
N LEU A 454 31.99 -9.33 0.22
CA LEU A 454 30.93 -8.74 1.02
C LEU A 454 29.94 -9.78 1.51
N GLN A 455 29.73 -9.82 2.81
CA GLN A 455 28.74 -10.66 3.48
C GLN A 455 27.51 -9.86 3.87
N PHE A 456 26.37 -10.50 3.74
CA PHE A 456 25.06 -9.89 3.97
C PHE A 456 24.27 -10.67 5.02
N PHE A 457 23.81 -9.95 6.05
CA PHE A 457 23.04 -10.48 7.15
C PHE A 457 21.77 -9.64 7.34
N ALA A 458 20.61 -10.23 7.08
CA ALA A 458 19.31 -9.58 7.20
C ALA A 458 18.53 -10.15 8.38
N VAL A 459 17.87 -9.28 9.14
CA VAL A 459 16.97 -9.64 10.23
C VAL A 459 15.61 -8.98 9.98
N GLY A 460 14.52 -9.69 10.12
CA GLY A 460 13.20 -9.12 9.91
C GLY A 460 12.07 -10.00 10.40
N ASP A 461 10.89 -9.40 10.48
CA ASP A 461 9.64 -10.06 10.86
C ASP A 461 8.58 -9.83 9.79
N ASP A 462 8.34 -10.79 8.94
CA ASP A 462 7.33 -10.70 7.87
C ASP A 462 5.91 -10.47 8.42
N TRP A 463 5.62 -10.84 9.67
CA TRP A 463 4.35 -10.58 10.33
C TRP A 463 4.15 -9.09 10.68
N GLN A 464 5.23 -8.31 10.74
CA GLN A 464 5.22 -6.87 11.00
C GLN A 464 5.33 -6.01 9.73
N SER A 465 5.23 -6.60 8.54
CA SER A 465 5.27 -5.84 7.29
C SER A 465 3.99 -5.03 7.08
N ILE A 466 4.02 -3.75 7.44
CA ILE A 466 2.89 -2.81 7.34
C ILE A 466 3.14 -1.64 6.40
N TYR A 467 4.35 -1.47 5.85
CA TYR A 467 4.75 -0.34 5.02
C TYR A 467 4.58 -0.56 3.51
N ARG A 468 3.65 -1.43 3.11
CA ARG A 468 3.36 -1.65 1.69
C ARG A 468 2.92 -0.36 0.98
N PHE A 469 2.18 0.50 1.66
CA PHE A 469 1.76 1.81 1.14
C PHE A 469 2.94 2.76 0.87
N ALA A 470 4.08 2.58 1.55
CA ALA A 470 5.32 3.31 1.34
C ALA A 470 6.27 2.60 0.34
N GLY A 471 5.80 1.57 -0.37
CA GLY A 471 6.54 0.89 -1.42
C GLY A 471 7.37 -0.32 -0.97
N SER A 472 7.23 -0.81 0.27
CA SER A 472 7.88 -2.06 0.67
C SER A 472 7.31 -3.27 -0.07
N ASP A 473 8.18 -4.23 -0.39
CA ASP A 473 7.83 -5.49 -1.06
C ASP A 473 8.26 -6.70 -0.21
N ILE A 474 7.30 -7.24 0.53
CA ILE A 474 7.52 -8.42 1.38
C ILE A 474 8.02 -9.64 0.59
N SER A 475 7.82 -9.68 -0.73
CA SER A 475 8.26 -10.79 -1.56
C SER A 475 9.79 -10.93 -1.58
N ILE A 476 10.52 -9.84 -1.35
CA ILE A 476 11.99 -9.83 -1.27
C ILE A 476 12.46 -10.67 -0.05
N MET A 477 11.79 -10.51 1.09
CA MET A 477 12.08 -11.31 2.28
C MET A 477 11.51 -12.74 2.16
N SER A 478 10.24 -12.90 1.79
CA SER A 478 9.59 -14.22 1.74
C SER A 478 10.17 -15.15 0.66
N ARG A 479 10.77 -14.58 -0.38
CA ARG A 479 11.46 -15.29 -1.46
C ARG A 479 12.96 -14.96 -1.48
N PHE A 480 13.57 -14.81 -0.33
CA PHE A 480 14.95 -14.33 -0.15
C PHE A 480 15.97 -15.02 -1.08
N ARG A 481 15.90 -16.36 -1.21
CA ARG A 481 16.79 -17.11 -2.11
C ARG A 481 16.62 -16.80 -3.59
N LYS A 482 15.42 -16.35 -3.99
CA LYS A 482 15.18 -15.92 -5.38
C LYS A 482 15.90 -14.61 -5.69
N PHE A 483 15.95 -13.69 -4.72
CA PHE A 483 16.58 -12.38 -4.89
C PHE A 483 18.08 -12.39 -4.64
N PHE A 484 18.53 -13.13 -3.61
CA PHE A 484 19.94 -13.10 -3.16
C PHE A 484 20.72 -14.38 -3.49
N GLY A 485 20.09 -15.36 -4.13
CA GLY A 485 20.73 -16.64 -4.46
C GLY A 485 20.84 -17.58 -3.25
N ARG A 486 21.91 -18.39 -3.22
CA ARG A 486 22.16 -19.34 -2.12
C ARG A 486 22.31 -18.60 -0.80
N ALA A 487 21.47 -18.97 0.19
CA ALA A 487 21.40 -18.29 1.47
C ALA A 487 21.03 -19.27 2.60
N THR A 488 21.51 -18.99 3.81
CA THR A 488 21.06 -19.64 5.04
C THR A 488 19.93 -18.82 5.66
N ILE A 489 18.86 -19.53 6.05
CA ILE A 489 17.68 -18.94 6.69
C ILE A 489 17.47 -19.61 8.03
N VAL A 490 17.45 -18.81 9.10
CA VAL A 490 17.16 -19.26 10.47
C VAL A 490 15.88 -18.60 10.93
N LYS A 491 15.02 -19.34 11.64
CA LYS A 491 13.80 -18.82 12.24
C LYS A 491 13.99 -18.80 13.76
N LEU A 492 13.77 -17.64 14.38
CA LEU A 492 13.70 -17.52 15.83
C LEU A 492 12.31 -17.95 16.30
N ASP A 493 12.28 -18.77 17.34
CA ASP A 493 11.06 -19.44 17.81
C ASP A 493 10.55 -18.95 19.16
N ARG A 494 11.30 -18.06 19.88
CA ARG A 494 10.96 -17.63 21.24
C ARG A 494 10.72 -16.13 21.28
N THR A 495 9.56 -15.73 21.84
CA THR A 495 9.26 -14.33 22.15
C THR A 495 9.37 -14.04 23.65
N PHE A 496 9.83 -12.82 23.97
CA PHE A 496 9.94 -12.29 25.33
C PHE A 496 8.97 -11.11 25.57
N ARG A 497 8.13 -10.78 24.59
CA ARG A 497 7.30 -9.56 24.61
C ARG A 497 5.90 -9.79 25.16
N PHE A 498 5.32 -10.97 24.90
CA PHE A 498 3.93 -11.26 25.23
C PHE A 498 3.73 -12.71 25.70
N ASN A 499 2.58 -12.95 26.33
CA ASN A 499 2.22 -14.24 26.90
C ASN A 499 1.74 -15.26 25.83
N ASP A 500 1.52 -16.51 26.26
CA ASP A 500 1.13 -17.65 25.43
C ASP A 500 -0.24 -17.45 24.74
N LYS A 501 -1.19 -16.77 25.37
CA LYS A 501 -2.53 -16.53 24.80
C LYS A 501 -2.46 -15.55 23.64
N ILE A 502 -1.73 -14.44 23.80
CA ILE A 502 -1.49 -13.47 22.73
C ILE A 502 -0.70 -14.13 21.59
N ALA A 503 0.36 -14.91 21.90
CA ALA A 503 1.13 -15.64 20.89
C ALA A 503 0.25 -16.55 20.05
N THR A 504 -0.66 -17.29 20.68
CA THR A 504 -1.56 -18.24 20.02
C THR A 504 -2.57 -17.53 19.11
N VAL A 505 -3.25 -16.50 19.64
CA VAL A 505 -4.32 -15.81 18.90
C VAL A 505 -3.74 -15.02 17.73
N SER A 506 -2.68 -14.24 17.96
CA SER A 506 -2.03 -13.44 16.91
C SER A 506 -1.41 -14.33 15.84
N GLY A 507 -0.76 -15.44 16.24
CA GLY A 507 -0.18 -16.39 15.31
C GLY A 507 -1.24 -17.06 14.41
N LYS A 508 -2.35 -17.51 14.99
CA LYS A 508 -3.48 -18.07 14.21
C LYS A 508 -4.09 -17.05 13.24
N PHE A 509 -4.24 -15.81 13.67
CA PHE A 509 -4.80 -14.74 12.85
C PHE A 509 -3.90 -14.42 11.65
N ILE A 510 -2.61 -14.14 11.90
CA ILE A 510 -1.67 -13.72 10.86
C ILE A 510 -1.42 -14.85 9.83
N GLN A 511 -1.33 -16.10 10.28
CA GLN A 511 -1.08 -17.25 9.41
C GLN A 511 -2.27 -17.63 8.52
N LYS A 512 -3.45 -16.99 8.66
CA LYS A 512 -4.53 -17.08 7.66
C LYS A 512 -4.11 -16.49 6.31
N ASN A 513 -3.17 -15.55 6.29
CA ASN A 513 -2.60 -15.04 5.06
C ASN A 513 -1.54 -16.03 4.51
N PRO A 514 -1.77 -16.68 3.35
CA PRO A 514 -0.85 -17.68 2.80
C PRO A 514 0.49 -17.11 2.34
N LYS A 515 0.63 -15.79 2.26
CA LYS A 515 1.88 -15.12 1.87
C LYS A 515 2.86 -14.95 3.03
N GLN A 516 2.42 -15.17 4.26
CA GLN A 516 3.25 -15.07 5.46
C GLN A 516 4.11 -16.31 5.66
N ILE A 517 5.31 -16.13 6.19
CA ILE A 517 6.20 -17.24 6.54
C ILE A 517 5.62 -17.94 7.77
N ARG A 518 5.35 -19.23 7.65
CA ARG A 518 4.85 -20.03 8.78
C ARG A 518 5.93 -20.14 9.85
N LYS A 519 5.60 -19.71 11.06
CA LYS A 519 6.43 -19.81 12.26
C LYS A 519 5.56 -19.96 13.51
N THR A 520 6.11 -20.58 14.52
CA THR A 520 5.49 -20.70 15.85
C THR A 520 6.36 -19.97 16.85
N LEU A 521 5.75 -19.15 17.70
CA LEU A 521 6.45 -18.40 18.73
C LEU A 521 6.10 -19.01 20.09
N ALA A 522 7.09 -19.59 20.75
CA ALA A 522 7.00 -20.02 22.14
C ALA A 522 7.27 -18.83 23.09
N THR A 523 6.68 -18.84 24.26
CA THR A 523 6.96 -17.88 25.33
C THR A 523 7.03 -18.59 26.67
N GLN A 524 7.77 -18.02 27.60
CA GLN A 524 7.82 -18.47 29.00
C GLN A 524 6.79 -17.76 29.89
N VAL A 525 6.12 -16.74 29.35
CA VAL A 525 5.09 -15.99 30.07
C VAL A 525 3.75 -16.65 29.82
N HIS A 526 3.18 -17.25 30.86
CA HIS A 526 1.87 -17.89 30.80
C HIS A 526 0.81 -17.00 31.42
N CYS A 527 -0.35 -16.90 30.76
CA CYS A 527 -1.49 -16.13 31.24
C CYS A 527 -2.61 -17.08 31.69
N ILE A 528 -2.98 -17.01 32.96
CA ILE A 528 -4.04 -17.85 33.54
C ILE A 528 -5.42 -17.35 33.13
N SER A 529 -5.64 -16.01 33.18
CA SER A 529 -6.92 -15.37 32.90
C SER A 529 -6.75 -14.25 31.87
N PRO A 530 -6.84 -14.56 30.56
CA PRO A 530 -6.78 -13.52 29.53
C PRO A 530 -8.06 -12.69 29.54
N GLN A 531 -7.90 -11.37 29.48
CA GLN A 531 -9.03 -10.45 29.34
C GLN A 531 -8.97 -9.79 27.97
N VAL A 532 -10.05 -9.97 27.18
CA VAL A 532 -10.28 -9.31 25.89
C VAL A 532 -11.69 -8.76 25.92
N PHE A 533 -11.81 -7.45 25.86
CA PHE A 533 -13.09 -6.77 25.81
C PHE A 533 -13.38 -6.34 24.38
N LEU A 534 -14.54 -6.74 23.84
CA LEU A 534 -15.04 -6.29 22.54
C LEU A 534 -16.19 -5.33 22.79
N HIS A 535 -15.99 -4.09 22.40
CA HIS A 535 -17.04 -3.07 22.39
C HIS A 535 -17.36 -2.75 20.94
N TRP A 536 -18.61 -2.91 20.55
CA TRP A 536 -19.09 -2.46 19.25
C TRP A 536 -20.24 -1.46 19.42
N ASN A 537 -20.27 -0.52 18.50
CA ASN A 537 -21.33 0.44 18.39
C ASN A 537 -22.27 0.02 17.26
N ASP A 538 -23.56 0.01 17.53
CA ASP A 538 -24.54 -0.19 16.46
C ASP A 538 -24.67 1.12 15.70
N SER A 539 -24.07 1.17 14.50
CA SER A 539 -24.02 2.36 13.64
C SER A 539 -25.38 2.71 13.01
N SER A 540 -26.44 1.97 13.36
CA SER A 540 -27.82 2.23 12.86
C SER A 540 -28.42 3.53 13.37
N THR A 541 -27.87 4.12 14.44
CA THR A 541 -28.36 5.37 15.04
C THR A 541 -27.38 6.55 14.83
N GLY A 542 -27.04 6.90 13.62
CA GLY A 542 -26.13 7.97 13.20
C GLY A 542 -26.04 9.27 14.06
N SER A 543 -25.83 9.17 15.36
CA SER A 543 -25.70 10.32 16.27
C SER A 543 -24.31 10.38 16.87
N SER A 544 -23.71 11.57 16.89
CA SER A 544 -22.47 11.90 17.61
C SER A 544 -22.49 11.54 19.12
N ARG A 545 -23.65 11.22 19.68
CA ARG A 545 -23.83 10.70 21.03
C ARG A 545 -23.29 9.27 21.21
N SER A 546 -23.34 8.43 20.16
CA SER A 546 -22.88 7.04 20.24
C SER A 546 -21.36 6.94 20.31
N ASP A 547 -20.64 7.82 19.62
CA ASP A 547 -19.18 7.85 19.63
C ASP A 547 -18.63 8.32 20.99
N ASN A 548 -19.29 9.29 21.62
CA ASN A 548 -18.95 9.73 22.96
C ASN A 548 -19.19 8.65 24.02
N MET A 549 -20.23 7.83 23.90
CA MET A 549 -20.46 6.69 24.81
C MET A 549 -19.43 5.58 24.66
N ALA A 550 -18.96 5.29 23.45
CA ALA A 550 -17.89 4.32 23.22
C ALA A 550 -16.57 4.81 23.83
N LEU A 551 -16.22 6.07 23.62
CA LEU A 551 -15.05 6.70 24.22
C LEU A 551 -15.13 6.74 25.77
N GLN A 552 -16.29 7.03 26.35
CA GLN A 552 -16.50 7.00 27.79
C GLN A 552 -16.36 5.59 28.40
N LYS A 553 -16.86 4.54 27.69
CA LYS A 553 -16.68 3.16 28.12
C LYS A 553 -15.21 2.73 28.05
N VAL A 554 -14.50 3.11 26.99
CA VAL A 554 -13.05 2.86 26.87
C VAL A 554 -12.30 3.60 27.96
N ALA A 555 -12.63 4.87 28.23
CA ALA A 555 -12.04 5.66 29.31
C ALA A 555 -12.31 5.03 30.69
N GLY A 556 -13.52 4.51 30.93
CA GLY A 556 -13.85 3.78 32.15
C GLY A 556 -12.99 2.53 32.35
N VAL A 557 -12.87 1.69 31.33
CA VAL A 557 -12.01 0.49 31.36
C VAL A 557 -10.54 0.86 31.58
N ILE A 558 -10.07 1.95 30.97
CA ILE A 558 -8.72 2.47 31.21
C ILE A 558 -8.55 2.89 32.68
N THR A 559 -9.49 3.66 33.21
CA THR A 559 -9.42 4.17 34.59
C THR A 559 -9.46 3.05 35.63
N GLU A 560 -10.29 2.02 35.41
CA GLU A 560 -10.38 0.85 36.30
C GLU A 560 -9.10 -0.02 36.28
N ASN A 561 -8.36 -0.06 35.18
CA ASN A 561 -7.16 -0.90 35.05
C ASN A 561 -5.84 -0.15 35.29
N VAL A 562 -5.87 1.18 35.41
CA VAL A 562 -4.69 2.05 35.65
C VAL A 562 -4.25 2.13 37.13
N GLN A 563 -4.84 1.36 38.04
CA GLN A 563 -4.44 1.33 39.44
C GLN A 563 -3.05 0.69 39.73
N GLN A 564 -2.30 0.30 38.68
CA GLN A 564 -0.93 -0.22 38.82
C GLN A 564 0.09 0.92 38.75
N GLU A 565 1.15 0.85 39.56
CA GLU A 565 2.28 1.77 39.48
C GLU A 565 2.90 1.77 38.07
N ASN A 566 2.86 2.90 37.36
CA ASN A 566 3.36 3.12 35.99
C ASN A 566 2.70 2.28 34.88
N PRO A 567 1.38 2.36 34.65
CA PRO A 567 0.77 1.68 33.54
C PRO A 567 1.17 2.34 32.21
N SER A 568 1.59 1.52 31.23
CA SER A 568 1.75 1.98 29.86
C SER A 568 0.49 1.69 29.04
N LEU A 569 -0.07 2.70 28.41
CA LEU A 569 -1.25 2.61 27.57
C LEU A 569 -0.88 2.86 26.11
N LEU A 570 -1.32 1.98 25.22
CA LEU A 570 -1.20 2.16 23.79
C LEU A 570 -2.59 2.21 23.16
N ILE A 571 -2.93 3.33 22.54
CA ILE A 571 -4.16 3.49 21.76
C ILE A 571 -3.81 3.30 20.27
N LEU A 572 -4.48 2.36 19.63
CA LEU A 572 -4.31 2.09 18.20
C LEU A 572 -5.59 2.48 17.46
N SER A 573 -5.45 3.29 16.43
CA SER A 573 -6.54 3.66 15.51
C SER A 573 -6.18 3.26 14.09
N ARG A 574 -7.18 2.92 13.28
CA ARG A 574 -7.00 2.66 11.84
C ARG A 574 -6.86 3.97 11.05
N TYR A 575 -7.47 5.03 11.56
CA TYR A 575 -7.45 6.38 10.97
C TYR A 575 -7.22 7.39 12.11
N ASN A 576 -6.50 8.46 11.78
CA ASN A 576 -6.33 9.58 12.71
C ASN A 576 -7.61 10.41 12.77
#